data_0935fc35acdc5a5ffde6d8d83ef392e3
#
_entry.id   0935fc35acdc5a5ffde6d8d83ef392e3
#
_cell.length_a   1.000
_cell.length_b   1.000
_cell.length_c   1.000
_cell.angle_alpha   90.00
_cell.angle_beta   90.00
_cell.angle_gamma   90.00
#
_symmetry.space_group_name_H-M   'P 1'
#
loop_
_entity.id
_entity.type
_entity.pdbx_description
1 polymer ?
#
loop_
_entity_poly.entity_id
_entity_poly.type
_entity_poly.pdbx_seq_one_letter_code
_entity_poly.pdbx_strand_id
1 'polypeptide(L)' 'MNVFLENGITCLDLHGERHHDVTKMIIDFVYRYQDQLPLRIICGNSQRMIALVEDELNSNSIE' A
#
# COMPACT_ATOMS: atom_id res chain seq x y z
N MET A 1 10.31 2.52 3.12
CA MET A 1 9.02 2.78 2.47
C MET A 1 9.22 3.87 1.42
N ASN A 2 8.73 3.64 0.23
CA ASN A 2 8.90 4.57 -0.88
C ASN A 2 7.55 5.13 -1.33
N VAL A 3 7.31 6.39 -1.03
CA VAL A 3 6.07 7.09 -1.38
C VAL A 3 6.38 8.16 -2.41
N PHE A 4 5.59 8.22 -3.47
CA PHE A 4 5.81 9.21 -4.54
C PHE A 4 4.49 9.60 -5.20
N LEU A 5 4.51 10.70 -5.94
CA LEU A 5 3.37 11.16 -6.72
C LEU A 5 3.57 10.80 -8.18
N GLU A 6 2.52 10.26 -8.80
CA GLU A 6 2.54 9.98 -10.24
C GLU A 6 1.18 10.38 -10.81
N ASN A 7 1.19 11.32 -11.73
CA ASN A 7 -0.03 11.84 -12.36
C ASN A 7 -1.09 12.29 -11.34
N GLY A 8 -0.62 12.89 -10.24
CA GLY A 8 -1.51 13.37 -9.19
C GLY A 8 -2.00 12.32 -8.22
N ILE A 9 -1.54 11.07 -8.37
CA ILE A 9 -1.93 9.97 -7.48
C ILE A 9 -0.77 9.66 -6.53
N THR A 10 -1.07 9.60 -5.24
CA THR A 10 -0.07 9.23 -4.24
C THR A 10 0.11 7.71 -4.25
N CYS A 11 1.34 7.27 -4.47
CA CYS A 11 1.69 5.86 -4.64
C CYS A 11 2.61 5.37 -3.53
N LEU A 12 2.38 4.15 -3.08
CA LEU A 12 3.27 3.44 -2.17
C LEU A 12 3.90 2.29 -2.93
N ASP A 13 5.22 2.28 -3.03
CA ASP A 13 5.96 1.22 -3.70
C ASP A 13 6.50 0.23 -2.65
N LEU A 14 6.01 -1.00 -2.72
CA LEU A 14 6.40 -2.08 -1.82
C LEU A 14 7.46 -2.99 -2.44
N HIS A 15 7.96 -2.63 -3.60
CA HIS A 15 8.98 -3.41 -4.29
C HIS A 15 10.21 -3.58 -3.39
N GLY A 16 10.63 -4.83 -3.19
CA GLY A 16 11.80 -5.13 -2.37
C GLY A 16 11.57 -5.14 -0.87
N GLU A 17 10.35 -4.83 -0.41
CA GLU A 17 10.05 -4.84 1.01
C GLU A 17 9.77 -6.25 1.53
N ARG A 18 10.03 -6.47 2.82
CA ARG A 18 9.78 -7.75 3.45
C ARG A 18 8.30 -7.88 3.80
N HIS A 19 7.76 -9.08 3.61
CA HIS A 19 6.32 -9.31 3.85
C HIS A 19 5.89 -8.93 5.27
N HIS A 20 6.70 -9.22 6.28
CA HIS A 20 6.29 -8.93 7.65
C HIS A 20 6.27 -7.44 7.99
N ASP A 21 6.91 -6.61 7.18
CA ASP A 21 6.90 -5.16 7.38
C ASP A 21 5.76 -4.48 6.63
N VAL A 22 5.19 -5.17 5.65
CA VAL A 22 4.23 -4.58 4.72
C VAL A 22 2.92 -4.18 5.40
N THR A 23 2.41 -4.98 6.31
CA THR A 23 1.18 -4.69 7.03
C THR A 23 1.23 -3.32 7.68
N LYS A 24 2.31 -3.05 8.38
CA LYS A 24 2.52 -1.78 9.08
C LYS A 24 2.63 -0.62 8.09
N MET A 25 3.34 -0.85 7.00
CA MET A 25 3.53 0.16 5.95
C MET A 25 2.21 0.56 5.31
N ILE A 26 1.36 -0.42 5.01
CA ILE A 26 0.07 -0.17 4.37
C ILE A 26 -0.82 0.65 5.29
N ILE A 27 -0.93 0.26 6.54
CA ILE A 27 -1.77 0.96 7.51
C ILE A 27 -1.29 2.40 7.68
N ASP A 28 0.01 2.60 7.86
CA ASP A 28 0.59 3.92 8.02
C ASP A 28 0.36 4.78 6.78
N PHE A 29 0.55 4.20 5.60
CA PHE A 29 0.37 4.90 4.34
C PHE A 29 -1.08 5.37 4.15
N VAL A 30 -2.04 4.47 4.35
CA VAL A 30 -3.45 4.81 4.18
C VAL A 30 -3.87 5.88 5.19
N TYR A 31 -3.43 5.75 6.43
CA TYR A 31 -3.73 6.74 7.47
C TYR A 31 -3.19 8.13 7.12
N ARG A 32 -1.95 8.19 6.65
CA ARG A 32 -1.32 9.47 6.31
C ARG A 32 -1.96 10.17 5.14
N TYR A 33 -2.39 9.38 4.15
CA TYR A 33 -2.83 9.94 2.88
C TYR A 33 -4.31 9.72 2.60
N GLN A 34 -5.09 9.41 3.62
CA GLN A 34 -6.51 9.13 3.45
C GLN A 34 -7.30 10.30 2.86
N ASP A 35 -6.80 11.52 2.99
CA ASP A 35 -7.43 12.70 2.42
C ASP A 35 -7.10 12.91 0.94
N GLN A 36 -6.23 12.08 0.40
CA GLN A 36 -5.71 12.24 -0.97
C GLN A 36 -6.10 11.08 -1.88
N LEU A 37 -7.27 10.51 -1.64
CA LEU A 37 -7.77 9.42 -2.47
C LEU A 37 -7.99 9.88 -3.92
N PRO A 38 -7.78 8.99 -4.90
CA PRO A 38 -7.39 7.59 -4.74
C PRO A 38 -5.90 7.41 -4.44
N LEU A 39 -5.58 6.29 -3.79
CA LEU A 39 -4.21 5.91 -3.51
C LEU A 39 -3.85 4.68 -4.33
N ARG A 40 -2.57 4.50 -4.62
CA ARG A 40 -2.09 3.36 -5.38
C ARG A 40 -1.02 2.63 -4.59
N ILE A 41 -1.12 1.31 -4.53
CA ILE A 41 -0.11 0.47 -3.90
C ILE A 41 0.51 -0.43 -4.95
N ILE A 42 1.82 -0.32 -5.13
CA ILE A 42 2.56 -1.05 -6.15
C ILE A 42 3.22 -2.25 -5.49
N CYS A 43 2.79 -3.44 -5.88
CA CYS A 43 3.26 -4.70 -5.29
C CYS A 43 4.32 -5.42 -6.12
N GLY A 44 4.66 -4.90 -7.28
CA GLY A 44 5.54 -5.58 -8.21
C GLY A 44 4.83 -6.80 -8.80
N ASN A 45 5.60 -7.86 -9.01
CA ASN A 45 5.06 -9.10 -9.61
C ASN A 45 4.80 -10.20 -8.59
N SER A 46 4.79 -9.88 -7.31
CA SER A 46 4.61 -10.88 -6.25
C SER A 46 3.14 -11.12 -5.97
N GLN A 47 2.65 -12.30 -6.33
CA GLN A 47 1.27 -12.70 -6.03
C GLN A 47 1.03 -12.75 -4.53
N ARG A 48 2.03 -13.18 -3.78
CA ARG A 48 1.94 -13.22 -2.32
C ARG A 48 1.80 -11.85 -1.72
N MET A 49 2.52 -10.86 -2.27
CA MET A 49 2.44 -9.49 -1.81
C MET A 49 1.07 -8.89 -2.12
N ILE A 50 0.55 -9.15 -3.30
CA ILE A 50 -0.78 -8.67 -3.71
C ILE A 50 -1.85 -9.21 -2.77
N ALA A 51 -1.81 -10.52 -2.48
CA ALA A 51 -2.76 -11.15 -1.57
C ALA A 51 -2.68 -10.55 -0.17
N LEU A 52 -1.47 -10.30 0.31
CA LEU A 52 -1.25 -9.72 1.63
C LEU A 52 -1.83 -8.30 1.70
N VAL A 53 -1.63 -7.49 0.69
CA VAL A 53 -2.15 -6.12 0.63
C VAL A 53 -3.67 -6.13 0.64
N GLU A 54 -4.28 -6.97 -0.19
CA GLU A 54 -5.73 -7.06 -0.28
C GLU A 54 -6.34 -7.52 1.04
N ASP A 55 -5.72 -8.51 1.67
CA ASP A 55 -6.19 -9.03 2.94
C ASP A 55 -6.14 -7.95 4.03
N GLU A 56 -5.06 -7.19 4.07
CA GLU A 56 -4.88 -6.13 5.05
C GLU A 56 -5.90 -5.02 4.88
N LEU A 57 -6.15 -4.61 3.65
CA LEU A 57 -7.13 -3.56 3.37
C LEU A 57 -8.54 -4.01 3.74
N ASN A 58 -8.88 -5.27 3.45
CA ASN A 58 -10.18 -5.83 3.79
C ASN A 58 -10.36 -5.95 5.30
N SER A 59 -9.33 -6.41 6.00
CA SER A 59 -9.38 -6.60 7.45
C SER A 59 -9.59 -5.30 8.21
N ASN A 60 -9.11 -4.21 7.66
CA ASN A 60 -9.22 -2.89 8.30
C ASN A 60 -10.38 -2.07 7.75
N SER A 61 -11.20 -2.67 6.92
CA SER A 61 -12.36 -2.01 6.29
C SER A 61 -11.97 -0.71 5.57
N ILE A 62 -10.82 -0.71 4.95
CA ILE A 62 -10.33 0.44 4.21
C ILE A 62 -10.84 0.35 2.77
N GLU A 63 -11.54 1.36 2.35
CA GLU A 63 -12.13 1.43 1.03
C GLU A 63 -11.54 2.56 0.20
#